data_004f166acd5e28d32e99b6440ddf81b3
#
_entry.id   004f166acd5e28d32e99b6440ddf81b3
#
_cell.length_a   1.000
_cell.length_b   1.000
_cell.length_c   1.000
_cell.angle_alpha   90.00
_cell.angle_beta   90.00
_cell.angle_gamma   90.00
#
_symmetry.space_group_name_H-M   'P 1'
#
loop_
_entity.id
_entity.type
_entity.pdbx_description
1 polymer ?
#
loop_
_entity_poly.entity_id
_entity_poly.type
_entity_poly.pdbx_seq_one_letter_code
_entity_poly.pdbx_strand_id
1 'polypeptide(L)'
;MAYVATGGSYDRDMNYIDDRAQPAADTYRLIGARACPWAHRAIITRRLLGLEQSISLGLTGPTHDWKSWTFDLYPNSIDPVLKMGQLRSAYLNRYPDYPKGITVPVLVEIESQAV
;
A
#
# COMPACT_ATOMS: atom_id res chain seq x y z
N MET A 1 -5.87 -6.87 -5.25
CA MET A 1 -4.55 -7.34 -4.79
C MET A 1 -3.70 -7.71 -5.99
N ALA A 2 -2.57 -7.07 -6.12
CA ALA A 2 -1.61 -7.44 -7.15
C ALA A 2 -0.67 -8.52 -6.61
N TYR A 3 -0.34 -9.47 -7.44
CA TYR A 3 0.62 -10.51 -7.08
C TYR A 3 1.37 -10.97 -8.33
N VAL A 4 2.54 -11.55 -8.09
CA VAL A 4 3.33 -12.19 -9.15
C VAL A 4 3.24 -13.70 -8.91
N ALA A 5 2.68 -14.40 -9.88
CA ALA A 5 2.61 -15.86 -9.82
C ALA A 5 3.94 -16.44 -10.25
N THR A 6 4.49 -17.36 -9.45
CA THR A 6 5.71 -18.10 -9.76
C THR A 6 5.34 -19.57 -9.86
N GLY A 7 5.68 -20.19 -10.98
CA GLY A 7 5.36 -21.60 -11.19
C GLY A 7 3.87 -21.91 -11.25
N GLY A 8 3.03 -20.93 -11.60
CA GLY A 8 1.58 -21.12 -11.72
C GLY A 8 0.81 -21.18 -10.43
N SER A 9 1.42 -20.89 -9.28
CA SER A 9 0.74 -20.87 -7.99
C SER A 9 0.80 -19.49 -7.34
N TYR A 10 -0.25 -19.17 -6.57
CA TYR A 10 -0.29 -17.97 -5.75
C TYR A 10 0.59 -18.18 -4.52
N ASP A 11 1.55 -17.28 -4.35
CA ASP A 11 2.43 -17.28 -3.19
C ASP A 11 2.28 -15.97 -2.43
N ARG A 12 1.83 -16.07 -1.19
CA ARG A 12 1.69 -14.92 -0.29
C ARG A 12 2.64 -15.09 0.88
N ASP A 13 3.70 -14.32 0.87
CA ASP A 13 4.61 -14.26 2.01
C ASP A 13 4.13 -13.18 2.98
N MET A 14 3.64 -13.60 4.13
CA MET A 14 3.13 -12.69 5.16
C MET A 14 4.24 -12.10 6.04
N ASN A 15 5.46 -12.57 5.88
CA ASN A 15 6.58 -12.24 6.76
C ASN A 15 7.76 -11.58 6.05
N TYR A 16 7.65 -11.28 4.77
CA TYR A 16 8.77 -10.70 4.02
C TYR A 16 9.17 -9.33 4.58
N ILE A 17 8.16 -8.52 4.93
CA ILE A 17 8.36 -7.25 5.62
C ILE A 17 8.01 -7.52 7.08
N ASP A 18 8.99 -7.77 7.91
CA ASP A 18 8.81 -8.24 9.28
C ASP A 18 9.08 -7.19 10.37
N ASP A 19 9.61 -6.05 10.00
CA ASP A 19 9.83 -4.96 10.94
C ASP A 19 8.55 -4.15 11.18
N ARG A 20 8.55 -3.41 12.25
CA ARG A 20 7.41 -2.60 12.66
C ARG A 20 7.67 -1.12 12.45
N ALA A 21 6.66 -0.41 11.97
CA ALA A 21 6.71 1.04 11.88
C ALA A 21 6.82 1.63 13.29
N GLN A 22 7.65 2.64 13.43
CA GLN A 22 7.74 3.39 14.68
C GLN A 22 6.56 4.36 14.77
N PRO A 23 5.87 4.44 15.94
CA PRO A 23 4.75 5.37 16.08
C PRO A 23 5.20 6.82 15.89
N ALA A 24 4.61 7.50 14.91
CA ALA A 24 4.87 8.91 14.64
C ALA A 24 3.70 9.50 13.85
N ALA A 25 3.17 10.63 14.33
CA ALA A 25 2.10 11.33 13.63
C ALA A 25 2.62 11.95 12.35
N ASP A 26 1.77 12.02 11.33
CA ASP A 26 2.05 12.68 10.04
C ASP A 26 3.24 12.09 9.27
N THR A 27 3.61 10.87 9.61
CA THR A 27 4.77 10.19 9.00
C THR A 27 4.34 9.17 7.96
N TYR A 28 3.18 8.56 8.14
CA TYR A 28 2.71 7.43 7.32
C TYR A 28 1.41 7.74 6.61
N ARG A 29 1.28 7.13 5.45
CA ARG A 29 0.03 7.10 4.70
C ARG A 29 -0.41 5.65 4.56
N LEU A 30 -1.63 5.36 5.00
CA LEU A 30 -2.25 4.04 4.83
C LEU A 30 -2.78 3.95 3.41
N ILE A 31 -2.34 2.93 2.68
CA ILE A 31 -2.84 2.66 1.33
C ILE A 31 -3.74 1.45 1.37
N GLY A 32 -4.92 1.60 0.82
CA GLY A 32 -5.91 0.54 0.73
C GLY A 32 -6.65 0.57 -0.59
N ALA A 33 -7.52 -0.39 -0.80
CA ALA A 33 -8.42 -0.46 -1.94
C ALA A 33 -9.81 -0.84 -1.44
N ARG A 34 -10.84 -0.20 -1.96
CA ARG A 34 -12.22 -0.51 -1.56
C ARG A 34 -12.65 -1.92 -1.94
N ALA A 35 -12.02 -2.50 -2.95
CA ALA A 35 -12.27 -3.87 -3.36
C ALA A 35 -11.62 -4.91 -2.44
N CYS A 36 -10.71 -4.51 -1.56
CA CYS A 36 -9.95 -5.44 -0.72
C CYS A 36 -10.52 -5.50 0.70
N PRO A 37 -11.10 -6.63 1.12
CA PRO A 37 -11.65 -6.77 2.48
C PRO A 37 -10.60 -6.60 3.57
N TRP A 38 -9.36 -7.02 3.31
CA TRP A 38 -8.28 -6.89 4.29
C TRP A 38 -7.87 -5.43 4.50
N ALA A 39 -7.91 -4.64 3.43
CA ALA A 39 -7.65 -3.20 3.56
C ALA A 39 -8.75 -2.51 4.36
N HIS A 40 -10.00 -2.95 4.25
CA HIS A 40 -11.10 -2.40 5.05
C HIS A 40 -10.85 -2.55 6.54
N ARG A 41 -10.27 -3.66 6.97
CA ARG A 41 -9.95 -3.87 8.39
C ARG A 41 -8.98 -2.80 8.90
N ALA A 42 -7.96 -2.48 8.14
CA ALA A 42 -7.00 -1.44 8.51
C ALA A 42 -7.65 -0.04 8.49
N ILE A 43 -8.47 0.25 7.49
CA ILE A 43 -9.16 1.53 7.37
C ILE A 43 -10.14 1.74 8.53
N ILE A 44 -10.92 0.71 8.88
CA ILE A 44 -11.85 0.75 10.00
C ILE A 44 -11.10 0.94 11.33
N THR A 45 -10.01 0.21 11.53
CA THR A 45 -9.18 0.32 12.73
C THR A 45 -8.64 1.73 12.89
N ARG A 46 -8.16 2.34 11.82
CA ARG A 46 -7.69 3.73 11.81
C ARG A 46 -8.77 4.69 12.35
N ARG A 47 -10.02 4.51 11.90
CA ARG A 47 -11.15 5.34 12.36
C ARG A 47 -11.51 5.08 13.81
N LEU A 48 -11.60 3.82 14.20
CA LEU A 48 -11.98 3.44 15.57
C LEU A 48 -10.97 3.95 16.59
N LEU A 49 -9.70 4.01 16.23
CA LEU A 49 -8.63 4.50 17.11
C LEU A 49 -8.42 6.01 17.02
N GLY A 50 -9.21 6.73 16.22
CA GLY A 50 -9.09 8.18 16.11
C GLY A 50 -7.80 8.63 15.41
N LEU A 51 -7.26 7.82 14.50
CA LEU A 51 -5.97 8.11 13.86
C LEU A 51 -6.09 8.86 12.54
N GLU A 52 -7.27 9.32 12.16
CA GLU A 52 -7.52 9.94 10.86
C GLU A 52 -6.71 11.21 10.64
N GLN A 53 -6.38 11.94 11.70
CA GLN A 53 -5.53 13.13 11.59
C GLN A 53 -4.03 12.80 11.60
N SER A 54 -3.66 11.64 12.11
CA SER A 54 -2.25 11.25 12.26
C SER A 54 -1.74 10.40 11.12
N ILE A 55 -2.62 9.61 10.50
CA ILE A 55 -2.28 8.72 9.38
C ILE A 55 -3.24 9.04 8.24
N SER A 56 -2.72 9.60 7.16
CA SER A 56 -3.54 9.91 5.99
C SER A 56 -3.92 8.63 5.23
N LEU A 57 -4.99 8.70 4.47
CA LEU A 57 -5.51 7.57 3.71
C LEU A 57 -5.38 7.82 2.20
N GLY A 58 -4.74 6.90 1.49
CA GLY A 58 -4.72 6.85 0.06
C GLY A 58 -5.46 5.61 -0.44
N LEU A 59 -6.22 5.76 -1.52
CA LEU A 59 -6.98 4.67 -2.10
C LEU A 59 -6.50 4.39 -3.52
N THR A 60 -6.24 3.12 -3.80
CA THR A 60 -6.05 2.66 -5.18
C THR A 60 -7.39 2.42 -5.84
N GLY A 61 -7.39 2.30 -7.15
CA GLY A 61 -8.59 1.94 -7.91
C GLY A 61 -9.09 0.53 -7.60
N PRO A 62 -10.30 0.19 -8.02
CA PRO A 62 -10.90 -1.13 -7.75
C PRO A 62 -10.23 -2.26 -8.52
N THR A 63 -9.52 -1.93 -9.58
CA THR A 63 -8.79 -2.89 -10.41
C THR A 63 -7.31 -2.63 -10.32
N HIS A 64 -6.53 -3.64 -10.66
CA HIS A 64 -5.08 -3.51 -10.74
C HIS A 64 -4.60 -4.15 -12.04
N ASP A 65 -3.49 -3.65 -12.56
CA ASP A 65 -2.84 -4.30 -13.66
C ASP A 65 -1.97 -5.46 -13.16
N TRP A 66 -1.33 -6.18 -14.07
CA TRP A 66 -0.51 -7.33 -13.71
C TRP A 66 0.76 -6.94 -12.91
N LYS A 67 1.07 -5.66 -12.85
CA LYS A 67 2.24 -5.16 -12.14
C LYS A 67 1.94 -4.68 -10.74
N SER A 68 0.81 -3.99 -10.56
CA SER A 68 0.55 -3.32 -9.29
C SER A 68 -0.87 -2.79 -9.20
N TRP A 69 -1.25 -2.35 -7.99
CA TRP A 69 -2.35 -1.45 -7.76
C TRP A 69 -1.99 -0.06 -8.27
N THR A 70 -2.94 0.63 -8.88
CA THR A 70 -2.75 1.96 -9.45
C THR A 70 -3.57 2.99 -8.70
N PHE A 71 -3.13 4.26 -8.76
CA PHE A 71 -3.83 5.38 -8.11
C PHE A 71 -4.77 6.10 -9.08
N ASP A 72 -5.49 5.36 -9.88
CA ASP A 72 -6.34 5.89 -10.96
C ASP A 72 -7.61 6.57 -10.47
N LEU A 73 -7.89 6.60 -9.17
CA LEU A 73 -8.96 7.41 -8.58
C LEU A 73 -8.56 8.89 -8.43
N TYR A 74 -7.29 9.22 -8.57
CA TYR A 74 -6.77 10.58 -8.40
C TYR A 74 -6.47 11.22 -9.75
N PRO A 75 -6.45 12.58 -9.82
CA PRO A 75 -6.06 13.28 -11.04
C PRO A 75 -4.70 12.83 -11.57
N ASN A 76 -4.61 12.61 -12.87
CA ASN A 76 -3.42 12.10 -13.56
C ASN A 76 -2.97 10.71 -13.08
N SER A 77 -3.85 9.98 -12.38
CA SER A 77 -3.54 8.67 -11.82
C SER A 77 -2.30 8.68 -10.92
N ILE A 78 -2.18 9.73 -10.10
CA ILE A 78 -1.04 9.92 -9.19
C ILE A 78 -1.57 10.23 -7.80
N ASP A 79 -1.09 9.48 -6.79
CA ASP A 79 -1.43 9.78 -5.40
C ASP A 79 -0.91 11.18 -5.03
N PRO A 80 -1.77 12.06 -4.47
CA PRO A 80 -1.38 13.46 -4.25
C PRO A 80 -0.33 13.65 -3.16
N VAL A 81 -0.18 12.69 -2.25
CA VAL A 81 0.78 12.77 -1.15
C VAL A 81 2.08 12.07 -1.52
N LEU A 82 2.00 10.83 -2.01
CA LEU A 82 3.18 10.04 -2.34
C LEU A 82 3.76 10.35 -3.71
N LYS A 83 3.01 11.05 -4.57
CA LYS A 83 3.46 11.44 -5.91
C LYS A 83 3.86 10.26 -6.79
N MET A 84 3.21 9.12 -6.63
CA MET A 84 3.45 7.91 -7.43
C MET A 84 2.18 7.43 -8.10
N GLY A 85 2.32 6.78 -9.26
CA GLY A 85 1.21 6.25 -10.04
C GLY A 85 0.87 4.80 -9.71
N GLN A 86 1.84 4.05 -9.21
CA GLN A 86 1.68 2.65 -8.85
C GLN A 86 2.25 2.38 -7.47
N LEU A 87 1.53 1.59 -6.68
CA LEU A 87 1.99 1.21 -5.33
C LEU A 87 3.30 0.42 -5.36
N ARG A 88 3.56 -0.29 -6.46
CA ARG A 88 4.82 -1.01 -6.65
C ARG A 88 6.05 -0.14 -6.39
N SER A 89 5.98 1.13 -6.72
CA SER A 89 7.09 2.07 -6.49
C SER A 89 7.50 2.14 -5.02
N ALA A 90 6.53 2.12 -4.10
CA ALA A 90 6.83 2.16 -2.67
C ALA A 90 7.54 0.89 -2.19
N TYR A 91 7.16 -0.26 -2.73
CA TYR A 91 7.84 -1.52 -2.39
C TYR A 91 9.28 -1.53 -2.93
N LEU A 92 9.47 -1.08 -4.16
CA LEU A 92 10.80 -1.07 -4.78
C LEU A 92 11.71 0.01 -4.18
N ASN A 93 11.15 1.08 -3.63
CA ASN A 93 11.94 2.08 -2.91
C ASN A 93 12.60 1.48 -1.67
N ARG A 94 11.94 0.52 -1.05
CA ARG A 94 12.52 -0.17 0.10
C ARG A 94 13.37 -1.38 -0.31
N TYR A 95 12.84 -2.19 -1.19
CA TYR A 95 13.49 -3.43 -1.65
C TYR A 95 13.56 -3.41 -3.18
N PRO A 96 14.66 -2.92 -3.78
CA PRO A 96 14.74 -2.79 -5.24
C PRO A 96 14.45 -4.08 -6.01
N ASP A 97 14.75 -5.22 -5.42
CA ASP A 97 14.51 -6.55 -6.00
C ASP A 97 13.34 -7.28 -5.33
N TYR A 98 12.35 -6.53 -4.83
CA TYR A 98 11.21 -7.13 -4.12
C TYR A 98 10.54 -8.23 -4.96
N PRO A 99 10.56 -9.50 -4.48
CA PRO A 99 10.17 -10.65 -5.30
C PRO A 99 8.71 -11.07 -5.15
N LYS A 100 7.98 -10.44 -4.23
CA LYS A 100 6.62 -10.86 -3.91
C LYS A 100 5.57 -9.98 -4.58
N GLY A 101 4.31 -10.35 -4.44
CA GLY A 101 3.21 -9.56 -4.96
C GLY A 101 3.03 -8.23 -4.23
N ILE A 102 2.50 -7.26 -4.92
CA ILE A 102 2.18 -5.95 -4.36
C ILE A 102 0.79 -6.03 -3.75
N THR A 103 0.69 -5.81 -2.45
CA THR A 103 -0.55 -6.02 -1.71
C THR A 103 -0.98 -4.77 -0.94
N VAL A 104 -2.27 -4.70 -0.64
CA VAL A 104 -2.87 -3.75 0.28
C VAL A 104 -3.54 -4.54 1.41
N PRO A 105 -3.68 -4.01 2.63
CA PRO A 105 -3.25 -2.66 3.06
C PRO A 105 -1.75 -2.57 3.29
N VAL A 106 -1.21 -1.37 3.22
CA VAL A 106 0.20 -1.12 3.53
C VAL A 106 0.38 0.30 4.08
N LEU A 107 1.31 0.45 5.00
CA LEU A 107 1.78 1.77 5.43
C LEU A 107 2.99 2.16 4.60
N VAL A 108 2.95 3.37 4.07
CA VAL A 108 4.06 3.95 3.33
C VAL A 108 4.57 5.16 4.10
N GLU A 109 5.85 5.20 4.38
CA GLU A 109 6.48 6.38 4.96
C GLU A 109 6.52 7.48 3.91
N ILE A 110 5.99 8.64 4.26
CA ILE A 110 5.78 9.72 3.28
C ILE A 110 7.10 10.30 2.79
N GLU A 111 8.04 10.51 3.70
CA GLU A 111 9.32 11.14 3.36
C GLU A 111 10.16 10.28 2.41
N SER A 112 10.31 8.99 2.74
CA SER A 112 11.09 8.06 1.93
C SER A 112 10.31 7.48 0.75
N GLN A 113 8.98 7.60 0.77
CA GLN A 113 8.07 6.98 -0.21
C GLN A 113 8.26 5.46 -0.29
N ALA A 114 8.53 4.83 0.85
CA ALA A 114 8.83 3.41 0.96
C ALA A 114 7.94 2.74 2.01
N VAL A 115 7.62 1.46 1.76
CA VAL A 115 6.86 0.65 2.72
C VAL A 115 7.64 0.34 3.98
#